data_1f809c98df95c1c7c49bccd0e609f358
#
_entry.id   1f809c98df95c1c7c49bccd0e609f358
#
_cell.length_a   1.000
_cell.length_b   1.000
_cell.length_c   1.000
_cell.angle_alpha   90.00
_cell.angle_beta   90.00
_cell.angle_gamma   90.00
#
_symmetry.space_group_name_H-M   'P 1'
#
loop_
_entity.id
_entity.type
_entity.pdbx_description
1 polymer ?
#
loop_
_entity_poly.entity_id
_entity_poly.type
_entity_poly.pdbx_seq_one_letter_code
_entity_poly.pdbx_strand_id
1 'polypeptide(L)'
;MLRTIISIWRDFSSQMKKQNISAYASSTAFFLFLSVIPMLMVVCAVIPYTPVTEQNLVTALTDVTPDIADAMVESLVVDVYKSSVGILPVALIAMVWSAAKGVMALMRGLNAVNGVDEKRNYFVIRFIASFYTLIMLVVLILSLFFMVFGNQLVDIALHRIPQLQMFVSLLMNFRFLFVWAVLILLFGLIYTYIPDTKLKFTEQVPGACFAAVVWSVFSWGFSMYVSYGNGYSIYGSLTIIVIIMLWMYFCMYIILIGAYLNRYFRPVNLSLIHISEPTRHSLI
;
A
#
# COMPACT_ATOMS: atom_id res chain seq x y z
N MET A 1 -16.17 33.01 -2.90
CA MET A 1 -15.12 32.04 -3.14
C MET A 1 -14.67 31.33 -1.86
N LEU A 2 -14.22 32.03 -0.81
CA LEU A 2 -13.76 31.39 0.44
C LEU A 2 -14.86 30.58 1.15
N ARG A 3 -16.10 31.08 1.23
CA ARG A 3 -17.24 30.36 1.83
C ARG A 3 -17.59 29.08 1.09
N THR A 4 -17.48 29.07 -0.23
CA THR A 4 -17.73 27.89 -1.07
C THR A 4 -16.65 26.83 -0.84
N ILE A 5 -15.38 27.24 -0.72
CA ILE A 5 -14.28 26.30 -0.42
C ILE A 5 -14.46 25.68 0.98
N ILE A 6 -14.84 26.49 1.97
CA ILE A 6 -15.08 26.02 3.35
C ILE A 6 -16.28 25.06 3.40
N SER A 7 -17.36 25.32 2.65
CA SER A 7 -18.52 24.42 2.60
C SER A 7 -18.15 23.07 1.95
N ILE A 8 -17.42 23.08 0.82
CA ILE A 8 -16.94 21.86 0.15
C ILE A 8 -16.05 21.05 1.10
N TRP A 9 -15.11 21.70 1.79
CA TRP A 9 -14.23 21.05 2.74
C TRP A 9 -14.99 20.43 3.92
N ARG A 10 -15.99 21.15 4.45
CA ARG A 10 -16.83 20.65 5.55
C ARG A 10 -17.66 19.44 5.12
N ASP A 11 -18.26 19.48 3.93
CA ASP A 11 -19.04 18.35 3.39
C ASP A 11 -18.14 17.15 3.12
N PHE A 12 -16.98 17.36 2.52
CA PHE A 12 -15.98 16.35 2.29
C PHE A 12 -15.55 15.66 3.60
N SER A 13 -15.16 16.45 4.61
CA SER A 13 -14.74 15.95 5.92
C SER A 13 -15.89 15.24 6.67
N SER A 14 -17.11 15.76 6.60
CA SER A 14 -18.29 15.14 7.22
C SER A 14 -18.61 13.77 6.62
N GLN A 15 -18.55 13.66 5.30
CA GLN A 15 -18.81 12.38 4.61
C GLN A 15 -17.69 11.36 4.87
N MET A 16 -16.44 11.78 4.90
CA MET A 16 -15.32 10.91 5.28
C MET A 16 -15.50 10.30 6.68
N LYS A 17 -15.96 11.10 7.64
CA LYS A 17 -16.27 10.63 9.01
C LYS A 17 -17.41 9.61 9.01
N LYS A 18 -18.49 9.86 8.24
CA LYS A 18 -19.62 8.92 8.12
C LYS A 18 -19.22 7.55 7.55
N GLN A 19 -18.21 7.53 6.68
CA GLN A 19 -17.71 6.30 6.05
C GLN A 19 -16.65 5.57 6.88
N ASN A 20 -16.32 6.05 8.08
CA ASN A 20 -15.33 5.43 8.98
C ASN A 20 -13.97 5.14 8.32
N ILE A 21 -13.50 6.01 7.41
CA ILE A 21 -12.25 5.83 6.65
C ILE A 21 -11.05 5.61 7.57
N SER A 22 -10.99 6.36 8.67
CA SER A 22 -9.94 6.23 9.67
C SER A 22 -9.91 4.82 10.32
N ALA A 23 -11.08 4.23 10.61
CA ALA A 23 -11.15 2.90 11.18
C ALA A 23 -10.66 1.82 10.22
N TYR A 24 -11.00 1.92 8.93
CA TYR A 24 -10.47 1.01 7.91
C TYR A 24 -8.96 1.17 7.71
N ALA A 25 -8.47 2.40 7.69
CA ALA A 25 -7.02 2.67 7.60
C ALA A 25 -6.27 2.06 8.78
N SER A 26 -6.75 2.26 10.01
CA SER A 26 -6.17 1.69 11.23
C SER A 26 -6.17 0.17 11.22
N SER A 27 -7.29 -0.45 10.84
CA SER A 27 -7.42 -1.91 10.77
C SER A 27 -6.48 -2.48 9.71
N THR A 28 -6.39 -1.85 8.53
CA THR A 28 -5.47 -2.26 7.47
C THR A 28 -4.03 -2.17 7.94
N ALA A 29 -3.61 -1.02 8.50
CA ALA A 29 -2.26 -0.81 8.99
C ALA A 29 -1.87 -1.81 10.07
N PHE A 30 -2.76 -2.06 11.03
CA PHE A 30 -2.52 -3.02 12.11
C PHE A 30 -2.26 -4.44 11.60
N PHE A 31 -3.14 -4.96 10.73
CA PHE A 31 -2.97 -6.32 10.22
C PHE A 31 -1.80 -6.47 9.25
N LEU A 32 -1.50 -5.43 8.45
CA LEU A 32 -0.30 -5.41 7.62
C LEU A 32 0.96 -5.39 8.49
N PHE A 33 0.97 -4.59 9.56
CA PHE A 33 2.07 -4.57 10.52
C PHE A 33 2.30 -5.95 11.16
N LEU A 34 1.24 -6.63 11.60
CA LEU A 34 1.35 -7.98 12.15
C LEU A 34 1.91 -9.00 11.14
N SER A 35 1.76 -8.75 9.85
CA SER A 35 2.31 -9.64 8.81
C SER A 35 3.78 -9.38 8.48
N VAL A 36 4.38 -8.28 8.96
CA VAL A 36 5.77 -7.92 8.64
C VAL A 36 6.75 -8.99 9.14
N ILE A 37 6.58 -9.47 10.38
CA ILE A 37 7.49 -10.48 10.94
C ILE A 37 7.39 -11.79 10.15
N PRO A 38 6.22 -12.43 9.97
CA PRO A 38 6.11 -13.61 9.13
C PRO A 38 6.58 -13.40 7.67
N MET A 39 6.36 -12.19 7.14
CA MET A 39 6.82 -11.83 5.79
C MET A 39 8.34 -11.82 5.71
N LEU A 40 9.04 -11.25 6.68
CA LEU A 40 10.51 -11.31 6.76
C LEU A 40 11.00 -12.76 6.87
N MET A 41 10.33 -13.58 7.68
CA MET A 41 10.65 -15.01 7.76
C MET A 41 10.53 -15.72 6.41
N VAL A 42 9.48 -15.42 5.63
CA VAL A 42 9.32 -15.99 4.27
C VAL A 42 10.42 -15.51 3.34
N VAL A 43 10.72 -14.21 3.35
CA VAL A 43 11.79 -13.63 2.52
C VAL A 43 13.13 -14.31 2.85
N CYS A 44 13.50 -14.39 4.12
CA CYS A 44 14.75 -15.01 4.56
C CYS A 44 14.81 -16.51 4.24
N ALA A 45 13.69 -17.23 4.34
CA ALA A 45 13.63 -18.65 4.00
C ALA A 45 13.75 -18.92 2.49
N VAL A 46 13.53 -17.94 1.64
CA VAL A 46 13.74 -18.02 0.18
C VAL A 46 15.20 -17.74 -0.19
N ILE A 47 15.96 -17.00 0.63
CA ILE A 47 17.34 -16.59 0.36
C ILE A 47 18.28 -17.75 0.05
N PRO A 48 18.27 -18.92 0.78
CA PRO A 48 19.14 -20.03 0.46
C PRO A 48 18.99 -20.59 -0.96
N TYR A 49 17.87 -20.28 -1.62
CA TYR A 49 17.61 -20.66 -3.03
C TYR A 49 18.05 -19.58 -4.03
N THR A 50 18.64 -18.50 -3.54
CA THR A 50 19.13 -17.37 -4.34
C THR A 50 20.61 -17.14 -4.06
N PRO A 51 21.37 -16.47 -4.94
CA PRO A 51 22.77 -16.10 -4.68
C PRO A 51 22.89 -14.91 -3.71
N VAL A 52 21.82 -14.49 -3.04
CA VAL A 52 21.82 -13.38 -2.07
C VAL A 52 22.42 -13.86 -0.75
N THR A 53 23.36 -13.08 -0.22
CA THR A 53 23.93 -13.33 1.11
C THR A 53 23.11 -12.60 2.19
N GLU A 54 23.26 -13.05 3.45
CA GLU A 54 22.68 -12.36 4.62
C GLU A 54 23.02 -10.87 4.62
N GLN A 55 24.29 -10.53 4.35
CA GLN A 55 24.75 -9.13 4.30
C GLN A 55 24.06 -8.31 3.20
N ASN A 56 23.88 -8.89 2.01
CA ASN A 56 23.18 -8.22 0.91
C ASN A 56 21.73 -7.91 1.29
N LEU A 57 21.08 -8.80 2.04
CA LEU A 57 19.71 -8.58 2.49
C LEU A 57 19.64 -7.49 3.57
N VAL A 58 20.54 -7.53 4.55
CA VAL A 58 20.61 -6.48 5.58
C VAL A 58 20.79 -5.13 4.90
N THR A 59 21.80 -4.98 4.03
CA THR A 59 22.05 -3.73 3.31
C THR A 59 20.82 -3.28 2.51
N ALA A 60 20.20 -4.17 1.75
CA ALA A 60 19.04 -3.85 0.94
C ALA A 60 17.83 -3.39 1.78
N LEU A 61 17.67 -3.92 2.98
CA LEU A 61 16.59 -3.53 3.90
C LEU A 61 16.92 -2.24 4.64
N THR A 62 18.15 -2.05 5.10
CA THR A 62 18.57 -0.81 5.77
C THR A 62 18.56 0.39 4.83
N ASP A 63 18.85 0.20 3.55
CA ASP A 63 18.76 1.26 2.53
C ASP A 63 17.33 1.82 2.32
N VAL A 64 16.30 1.06 2.70
CA VAL A 64 14.89 1.47 2.54
C VAL A 64 14.19 1.76 3.86
N THR A 65 14.80 1.40 4.99
CA THR A 65 14.28 1.69 6.34
C THR A 65 14.96 2.93 6.91
N PRO A 66 14.29 3.65 7.82
CA PRO A 66 14.95 4.73 8.57
C PRO A 66 16.10 4.20 9.43
N ASP A 67 17.20 4.95 9.55
CA ASP A 67 18.42 4.58 10.31
C ASP A 67 18.14 4.08 11.74
N ILE A 68 17.07 4.61 12.37
CA ILE A 68 16.65 4.19 13.71
C ILE A 68 16.18 2.72 13.76
N ALA A 69 15.81 2.13 12.62
CA ALA A 69 15.36 0.75 12.53
C ALA A 69 16.49 -0.24 12.16
N ASP A 70 17.68 0.24 11.79
CA ASP A 70 18.77 -0.61 11.28
C ASP A 70 19.16 -1.75 12.22
N ALA A 71 19.36 -1.44 13.50
CA ALA A 71 19.69 -2.47 14.50
C ALA A 71 18.58 -3.52 14.67
N MET A 72 17.32 -3.12 14.51
CA MET A 72 16.18 -4.02 14.59
C MET A 72 16.11 -4.88 13.32
N VAL A 73 16.31 -4.30 12.15
CA VAL A 73 16.34 -5.00 10.86
C VAL A 73 17.47 -6.03 10.85
N GLU A 74 18.69 -5.63 11.24
CA GLU A 74 19.84 -6.52 11.30
C GLU A 74 19.58 -7.71 12.24
N SER A 75 19.11 -7.47 13.46
CA SER A 75 18.80 -8.54 14.40
C SER A 75 17.73 -9.51 13.89
N LEU A 76 16.67 -8.99 13.26
CA LEU A 76 15.61 -9.81 12.71
C LEU A 76 16.10 -10.67 11.52
N VAL A 77 16.90 -10.10 10.63
CA VAL A 77 17.46 -10.82 9.48
C VAL A 77 18.40 -11.93 9.97
N VAL A 78 19.32 -11.64 10.90
CA VAL A 78 20.25 -12.62 11.46
C VAL A 78 19.51 -13.76 12.16
N ASP A 79 18.52 -13.45 12.99
CA ASP A 79 17.75 -14.45 13.75
C ASP A 79 16.94 -15.35 12.82
N VAL A 80 16.31 -14.78 11.79
CA VAL A 80 15.51 -15.53 10.84
C VAL A 80 16.39 -16.34 9.88
N TYR A 81 17.53 -15.81 9.45
CA TYR A 81 18.49 -16.50 8.59
C TYR A 81 19.06 -17.76 9.26
N LYS A 82 19.31 -17.69 10.58
CA LYS A 82 19.73 -18.85 11.39
C LYS A 82 18.61 -19.88 11.62
N SER A 83 17.35 -19.45 11.45
CA SER A 83 16.21 -20.34 11.64
C SER A 83 16.07 -21.29 10.47
N SER A 84 15.97 -22.59 10.76
CA SER A 84 16.00 -23.66 9.76
C SER A 84 14.84 -23.61 8.75
N VAL A 85 15.06 -24.18 7.58
CA VAL A 85 14.14 -24.34 6.43
C VAL A 85 12.74 -24.90 6.81
N GLY A 86 12.60 -25.58 7.95
CA GLY A 86 11.31 -26.12 8.43
C GLY A 86 10.26 -25.09 8.84
N ILE A 87 10.64 -23.82 9.05
CA ILE A 87 9.74 -22.76 9.49
C ILE A 87 8.97 -22.12 8.31
N LEU A 88 9.46 -22.25 7.07
CA LEU A 88 8.88 -21.62 5.89
C LEU A 88 7.36 -21.86 5.70
N PRO A 89 6.83 -23.11 5.78
CA PRO A 89 5.40 -23.32 5.59
C PRO A 89 4.54 -22.61 6.64
N VAL A 90 4.98 -22.65 7.90
CA VAL A 90 4.27 -22.00 9.02
C VAL A 90 4.30 -20.47 8.87
N ALA A 91 5.48 -19.92 8.54
CA ALA A 91 5.64 -18.49 8.29
C ALA A 91 4.78 -18.01 7.11
N LEU A 92 4.73 -18.78 6.01
CA LEU A 92 3.89 -18.44 4.86
C LEU A 92 2.40 -18.43 5.21
N ILE A 93 1.93 -19.46 5.93
CA ILE A 93 0.54 -19.52 6.39
C ILE A 93 0.23 -18.33 7.32
N ALA A 94 1.08 -18.06 8.30
CA ALA A 94 0.89 -16.96 9.25
C ALA A 94 0.90 -15.59 8.55
N MET A 95 1.81 -15.39 7.59
CA MET A 95 1.91 -14.18 6.77
C MET A 95 0.63 -13.97 5.94
N VAL A 96 0.24 -14.98 5.14
CA VAL A 96 -0.96 -14.88 4.30
C VAL A 96 -2.20 -14.68 5.18
N TRP A 97 -2.28 -15.38 6.30
CA TRP A 97 -3.39 -15.23 7.23
C TRP A 97 -3.50 -13.83 7.82
N SER A 98 -2.40 -13.25 8.27
CA SER A 98 -2.37 -11.92 8.87
C SER A 98 -2.57 -10.82 7.82
N ALA A 99 -1.77 -10.83 6.75
CA ALA A 99 -1.83 -9.82 5.71
C ALA A 99 -3.17 -9.81 4.97
N ALA A 100 -3.78 -10.98 4.74
CA ALA A 100 -5.11 -11.05 4.13
C ALA A 100 -6.19 -10.37 4.99
N LYS A 101 -6.06 -10.30 6.32
CA LYS A 101 -6.95 -9.47 7.15
C LYS A 101 -6.77 -7.98 6.85
N GLY A 102 -5.53 -7.52 6.65
CA GLY A 102 -5.25 -6.14 6.24
C GLY A 102 -5.87 -5.82 4.88
N VAL A 103 -5.66 -6.70 3.89
CA VAL A 103 -6.25 -6.54 2.56
C VAL A 103 -7.79 -6.54 2.63
N MET A 104 -8.40 -7.41 3.45
CA MET A 104 -9.85 -7.40 3.68
C MET A 104 -10.34 -6.08 4.28
N ALA A 105 -9.61 -5.49 5.23
CA ALA A 105 -9.94 -4.20 5.81
C ALA A 105 -9.87 -3.10 4.74
N LEU A 106 -8.85 -3.10 3.87
CA LEU A 106 -8.72 -2.20 2.74
C LEU A 106 -9.88 -2.37 1.75
N MET A 107 -10.25 -3.61 1.40
CA MET A 107 -11.40 -3.92 0.53
C MET A 107 -12.69 -3.31 1.08
N ARG A 108 -12.97 -3.52 2.36
CA ARG A 108 -14.15 -2.94 3.03
C ARG A 108 -14.10 -1.42 3.05
N GLY A 109 -12.93 -0.83 3.30
CA GLY A 109 -12.73 0.61 3.25
C GLY A 109 -13.02 1.17 1.85
N LEU A 110 -12.50 0.54 0.80
CA LEU A 110 -12.75 0.95 -0.58
C LEU A 110 -14.21 0.76 -1.00
N ASN A 111 -14.88 -0.32 -0.55
CA ASN A 111 -16.31 -0.51 -0.77
C ASN A 111 -17.13 0.56 -0.04
N ALA A 112 -16.84 0.84 1.23
CA ALA A 112 -17.51 1.91 1.98
C ALA A 112 -17.34 3.27 1.28
N VAL A 113 -16.11 3.59 0.85
CA VAL A 113 -15.82 4.81 0.08
C VAL A 113 -16.66 4.87 -1.20
N ASN A 114 -16.84 3.77 -1.92
CA ASN A 114 -17.63 3.73 -3.14
C ASN A 114 -19.14 3.59 -2.88
N GLY A 115 -19.58 3.42 -1.62
CA GLY A 115 -20.99 3.22 -1.24
C GLY A 115 -21.53 1.90 -1.76
N VAL A 116 -20.70 0.90 -1.78
CA VAL A 116 -21.02 -0.46 -2.22
C VAL A 116 -21.15 -1.33 -0.99
N ASP A 117 -22.30 -1.97 -0.84
CA ASP A 117 -22.50 -2.98 0.20
C ASP A 117 -21.78 -4.27 -0.23
N GLU A 118 -20.94 -4.79 0.64
CA GLU A 118 -20.21 -6.03 0.42
C GLU A 118 -21.18 -7.22 0.45
N LYS A 119 -21.43 -7.83 -0.70
CA LYS A 119 -22.36 -8.96 -0.85
C LYS A 119 -21.67 -10.33 -0.87
N ARG A 120 -20.35 -10.35 -1.01
CA ARG A 120 -19.58 -11.59 -1.06
C ARG A 120 -19.56 -12.26 0.32
N ASN A 121 -19.62 -13.61 0.34
CA ASN A 121 -19.45 -14.37 1.56
C ASN A 121 -18.04 -14.16 2.14
N TYR A 122 -17.94 -14.22 3.48
CA TYR A 122 -16.66 -14.09 4.20
C TYR A 122 -15.54 -14.96 3.62
N PHE A 123 -15.83 -16.21 3.28
CA PHE A 123 -14.83 -17.12 2.71
C PHE A 123 -14.34 -16.68 1.32
N VAL A 124 -15.25 -16.14 0.49
CA VAL A 124 -14.91 -15.61 -0.83
C VAL A 124 -14.01 -14.39 -0.69
N ILE A 125 -14.37 -13.43 0.17
CA ILE A 125 -13.54 -12.25 0.43
C ILE A 125 -12.19 -12.67 0.97
N ARG A 126 -12.16 -13.66 1.87
CA ARG A 126 -10.94 -14.18 2.46
C ARG A 126 -10.01 -14.80 1.42
N PHE A 127 -10.58 -15.58 0.50
CA PHE A 127 -9.82 -16.19 -0.60
C PHE A 127 -9.24 -15.12 -1.53
N ILE A 128 -10.06 -14.15 -1.95
CA ILE A 128 -9.63 -13.03 -2.79
C ILE A 128 -8.53 -12.23 -2.11
N ALA A 129 -8.70 -11.88 -0.83
CA ALA A 129 -7.70 -11.15 -0.07
C ALA A 129 -6.38 -11.93 0.06
N SER A 130 -6.45 -13.25 0.28
CA SER A 130 -5.26 -14.12 0.32
C SER A 130 -4.55 -14.14 -1.04
N PHE A 131 -5.29 -14.20 -2.13
CA PHE A 131 -4.74 -14.15 -3.49
C PHE A 131 -4.02 -12.82 -3.77
N TYR A 132 -4.63 -11.68 -3.43
CA TYR A 132 -3.96 -10.37 -3.52
C TYR A 132 -2.71 -10.30 -2.64
N THR A 133 -2.75 -10.88 -1.44
CA THR A 133 -1.59 -10.95 -0.54
C THR A 133 -0.45 -11.73 -1.17
N LEU A 134 -0.73 -12.86 -1.83
CA LEU A 134 0.29 -13.65 -2.55
C LEU A 134 0.87 -12.87 -3.74
N ILE A 135 0.04 -12.16 -4.49
CA ILE A 135 0.52 -11.27 -5.57
C ILE A 135 1.46 -10.21 -4.99
N MET A 136 1.05 -9.55 -3.89
CA MET A 136 1.88 -8.54 -3.23
C MET A 136 3.21 -9.11 -2.73
N LEU A 137 3.21 -10.35 -2.21
CA LEU A 137 4.44 -11.04 -1.81
C LEU A 137 5.37 -11.28 -3.00
N VAL A 138 4.83 -11.77 -4.12
CA VAL A 138 5.62 -12.00 -5.34
C VAL A 138 6.22 -10.68 -5.84
N VAL A 139 5.42 -9.60 -5.87
CA VAL A 139 5.90 -8.26 -6.25
C VAL A 139 7.01 -7.78 -5.31
N LEU A 140 6.87 -8.01 -4.01
CA LEU A 140 7.89 -7.65 -3.01
C LEU A 140 9.19 -8.43 -3.25
N ILE A 141 9.12 -9.75 -3.42
CA ILE A 141 10.31 -10.59 -3.68
C ILE A 141 11.00 -10.16 -4.97
N LEU A 142 10.24 -9.92 -6.04
CA LEU A 142 10.77 -9.41 -7.30
C LEU A 142 11.40 -8.02 -7.14
N SER A 143 10.78 -7.13 -6.36
CA SER A 143 11.31 -5.80 -6.07
C SER A 143 12.65 -5.87 -5.34
N LEU A 144 12.76 -6.72 -4.31
CA LEU A 144 14.02 -6.97 -3.61
C LEU A 144 15.07 -7.59 -4.55
N PHE A 145 14.68 -8.52 -5.40
CA PHE A 145 15.57 -9.11 -6.40
C PHE A 145 16.13 -8.04 -7.35
N PHE A 146 15.28 -7.19 -7.90
CA PHE A 146 15.71 -6.07 -8.76
C PHE A 146 16.54 -5.03 -8.01
N MET A 147 16.29 -4.81 -6.73
CA MET A 147 17.07 -3.90 -5.90
C MET A 147 18.50 -4.42 -5.71
N VAL A 148 18.66 -5.73 -5.43
CA VAL A 148 19.98 -6.36 -5.21
C VAL A 148 20.73 -6.56 -6.51
N PHE A 149 20.07 -7.05 -7.55
CA PHE A 149 20.70 -7.44 -8.83
C PHE A 149 20.53 -6.44 -9.97
N GLY A 150 19.81 -5.33 -9.74
CA GLY A 150 19.43 -4.38 -10.78
C GLY A 150 20.64 -3.87 -11.60
N ASN A 151 21.73 -3.48 -10.94
CA ASN A 151 22.94 -3.03 -11.61
C ASN A 151 23.57 -4.13 -12.47
N GLN A 152 23.67 -5.36 -11.94
CA GLN A 152 24.20 -6.51 -12.67
C GLN A 152 23.35 -6.87 -13.89
N LEU A 153 22.01 -6.80 -13.74
CA LEU A 153 21.09 -7.05 -14.85
C LEU A 153 21.21 -5.99 -15.93
N VAL A 154 21.38 -4.73 -15.54
CA VAL A 154 21.61 -3.61 -16.47
C VAL A 154 22.93 -3.82 -17.22
N ASP A 155 24.01 -4.17 -16.54
CA ASP A 155 25.30 -4.41 -17.16
C ASP A 155 25.24 -5.58 -18.16
N ILE A 156 24.62 -6.69 -17.79
CA ILE A 156 24.40 -7.84 -18.70
C ILE A 156 23.56 -7.43 -19.92
N ALA A 157 22.49 -6.66 -19.68
CA ALA A 157 21.62 -6.20 -20.76
C ALA A 157 22.34 -5.25 -21.72
N LEU A 158 23.15 -4.32 -21.20
CA LEU A 158 23.93 -3.37 -22.01
C LEU A 158 25.04 -4.07 -22.81
N HIS A 159 25.69 -5.11 -22.23
CA HIS A 159 26.64 -5.91 -22.98
C HIS A 159 26.02 -6.70 -24.13
N ARG A 160 24.77 -7.15 -23.97
CA ARG A 160 24.04 -7.88 -25.02
C ARG A 160 23.38 -6.98 -26.04
N ILE A 161 22.86 -5.85 -25.62
CA ILE A 161 22.07 -4.91 -26.45
C ILE A 161 22.52 -3.48 -26.12
N PRO A 162 23.61 -2.98 -26.74
CA PRO A 162 24.12 -1.63 -26.47
C PRO A 162 23.12 -0.50 -26.75
N GLN A 163 22.13 -0.72 -27.64
CA GLN A 163 21.08 0.26 -27.93
C GLN A 163 20.20 0.61 -26.70
N LEU A 164 20.19 -0.24 -25.67
CA LEU A 164 19.46 0.02 -24.43
C LEU A 164 20.11 1.12 -23.57
N GLN A 165 21.37 1.53 -23.87
CA GLN A 165 22.07 2.54 -23.08
C GLN A 165 21.31 3.86 -23.01
N MET A 166 20.73 4.31 -24.12
CA MET A 166 19.90 5.51 -24.15
C MET A 166 18.65 5.36 -23.27
N PHE A 167 17.97 4.22 -23.31
CA PHE A 167 16.78 3.95 -22.50
C PHE A 167 17.13 3.88 -21.02
N VAL A 168 18.20 3.19 -20.63
CA VAL A 168 18.68 3.09 -19.25
C VAL A 168 19.06 4.48 -18.73
N SER A 169 19.79 5.30 -19.51
CA SER A 169 20.15 6.66 -19.10
C SER A 169 18.92 7.55 -18.91
N LEU A 170 17.89 7.43 -19.75
CA LEU A 170 16.62 8.11 -19.58
C LEU A 170 15.92 7.68 -18.30
N LEU A 171 15.83 6.37 -18.03
CA LEU A 171 15.24 5.86 -16.78
C LEU A 171 15.97 6.37 -15.54
N MET A 172 17.29 6.39 -15.55
CA MET A 172 18.10 6.88 -14.43
C MET A 172 17.95 8.40 -14.22
N ASN A 173 17.89 9.19 -15.29
CA ASN A 173 17.69 10.63 -15.21
C ASN A 173 16.28 11.01 -14.75
N PHE A 174 15.27 10.23 -15.18
CA PHE A 174 13.86 10.47 -14.85
C PHE A 174 13.30 9.48 -13.81
N ARG A 175 14.16 8.89 -12.97
CA ARG A 175 13.77 7.86 -11.99
C ARG A 175 12.58 8.27 -11.12
N PHE A 176 12.47 9.55 -10.74
CA PHE A 176 11.34 10.02 -9.93
C PHE A 176 10.02 9.98 -10.68
N LEU A 177 10.02 10.35 -11.97
CA LEU A 177 8.82 10.26 -12.81
C LEU A 177 8.41 8.81 -13.02
N PHE A 178 9.39 7.91 -13.19
CA PHE A 178 9.12 6.47 -13.30
C PHE A 178 8.48 5.92 -12.03
N VAL A 179 9.04 6.24 -10.85
CA VAL A 179 8.46 5.82 -9.56
C VAL A 179 7.03 6.34 -9.41
N TRP A 180 6.77 7.61 -9.75
CA TRP A 180 5.41 8.15 -9.70
C TRP A 180 4.47 7.45 -10.68
N ALA A 181 4.92 7.16 -11.89
CA ALA A 181 4.11 6.41 -12.87
C ALA A 181 3.73 5.02 -12.33
N VAL A 182 4.68 4.31 -11.70
CA VAL A 182 4.43 3.01 -11.08
C VAL A 182 3.44 3.13 -9.90
N LEU A 183 3.60 4.14 -9.03
CA LEU A 183 2.67 4.37 -7.92
C LEU A 183 1.25 4.71 -8.41
N ILE A 184 1.13 5.56 -9.43
CA ILE A 184 -0.16 5.92 -10.02
C ILE A 184 -0.82 4.69 -10.62
N LEU A 185 -0.05 3.87 -11.35
CA LEU A 185 -0.54 2.61 -11.88
C LEU A 185 -1.00 1.67 -10.77
N LEU A 186 -0.19 1.48 -9.73
CA LEU A 186 -0.50 0.62 -8.59
C LEU A 186 -1.78 1.07 -7.87
N PHE A 187 -1.89 2.35 -7.51
CA PHE A 187 -3.09 2.88 -6.85
C PHE A 187 -4.30 2.85 -7.78
N GLY A 188 -4.13 3.12 -9.08
CA GLY A 188 -5.19 2.99 -10.07
C GLY A 188 -5.72 1.56 -10.18
N LEU A 189 -4.84 0.55 -10.15
CA LEU A 189 -5.23 -0.86 -10.13
C LEU A 189 -5.96 -1.22 -8.82
N ILE A 190 -5.45 -0.76 -7.68
CA ILE A 190 -6.09 -0.95 -6.37
C ILE A 190 -7.52 -0.38 -6.38
N TYR A 191 -7.70 0.83 -6.87
CA TYR A 191 -9.02 1.48 -6.93
C TYR A 191 -9.98 0.86 -7.92
N THR A 192 -9.46 0.23 -8.98
CA THR A 192 -10.28 -0.37 -10.04
C THR A 192 -10.73 -1.79 -9.71
N TYR A 193 -9.80 -2.61 -9.18
CA TYR A 193 -10.02 -4.06 -9.10
C TYR A 193 -10.32 -4.58 -7.69
N ILE A 194 -9.96 -3.86 -6.65
CA ILE A 194 -10.21 -4.30 -5.27
C ILE A 194 -11.67 -4.13 -4.85
N PRO A 195 -12.37 -3.01 -5.16
CA PRO A 195 -13.78 -2.83 -4.79
C PRO A 195 -14.70 -3.84 -5.46
N ASP A 196 -15.83 -4.17 -4.80
CA ASP A 196 -16.87 -5.05 -5.35
C ASP A 196 -17.82 -4.30 -6.31
N THR A 197 -17.23 -3.58 -7.25
CA THR A 197 -17.97 -2.83 -8.28
C THR A 197 -17.11 -2.66 -9.51
N LYS A 198 -17.76 -2.58 -10.67
CA LYS A 198 -17.06 -2.37 -11.95
C LYS A 198 -16.71 -0.89 -12.11
N LEU A 199 -15.46 -0.55 -11.87
CA LEU A 199 -14.92 0.79 -12.05
C LEU A 199 -14.01 0.83 -13.28
N LYS A 200 -14.03 1.97 -14.01
CA LYS A 200 -13.12 2.18 -15.14
C LYS A 200 -11.80 2.73 -14.62
N PHE A 201 -10.69 2.16 -15.07
CA PHE A 201 -9.35 2.58 -14.68
C PHE A 201 -9.12 4.08 -14.90
N THR A 202 -9.56 4.61 -16.05
CA THR A 202 -9.41 6.04 -16.38
C THR A 202 -10.08 6.98 -15.40
N GLU A 203 -11.20 6.57 -14.80
CA GLU A 203 -11.92 7.34 -13.77
C GLU A 203 -11.19 7.30 -12.43
N GLN A 204 -10.26 6.37 -12.22
CA GLN A 204 -9.50 6.20 -10.99
C GLN A 204 -8.15 6.96 -11.01
N VAL A 205 -7.67 7.35 -12.19
CA VAL A 205 -6.39 8.04 -12.37
C VAL A 205 -6.25 9.32 -11.54
N PRO A 206 -7.25 10.24 -11.48
CA PRO A 206 -7.10 11.48 -10.71
C PRO A 206 -6.80 11.25 -9.22
N GLY A 207 -7.54 10.34 -8.57
CA GLY A 207 -7.30 10.00 -7.17
C GLY A 207 -6.01 9.19 -6.98
N ALA A 208 -5.60 8.38 -7.97
CA ALA A 208 -4.33 7.68 -7.94
C ALA A 208 -3.14 8.67 -8.03
N CYS A 209 -3.23 9.69 -8.89
CA CYS A 209 -2.25 10.77 -8.96
C CYS A 209 -2.16 11.53 -7.64
N PHE A 210 -3.32 11.93 -7.08
CA PHE A 210 -3.36 12.59 -5.78
C PHE A 210 -2.72 11.73 -4.69
N ALA A 211 -3.11 10.46 -4.60
CA ALA A 211 -2.56 9.54 -3.60
C ALA A 211 -1.05 9.35 -3.77
N ALA A 212 -0.54 9.19 -5.00
CA ALA A 212 0.89 9.02 -5.28
C ALA A 212 1.70 10.25 -4.84
N VAL A 213 1.24 11.46 -5.16
CA VAL A 213 1.92 12.71 -4.79
C VAL A 213 1.88 12.89 -3.26
N VAL A 214 0.69 12.81 -2.65
CA VAL A 214 0.54 13.02 -1.19
C VAL A 214 1.29 11.96 -0.40
N TRP A 215 1.26 10.69 -0.85
CA TRP A 215 2.00 9.60 -0.22
C TRP A 215 3.53 9.85 -0.28
N SER A 216 4.04 10.30 -1.43
CA SER A 216 5.47 10.60 -1.60
C SER A 216 5.91 11.77 -0.73
N VAL A 217 5.13 12.86 -0.71
CA VAL A 217 5.42 14.05 0.11
C VAL A 217 5.33 13.69 1.61
N PHE A 218 4.30 12.95 2.00
CA PHE A 218 4.15 12.47 3.39
C PHE A 218 5.32 11.59 3.80
N SER A 219 5.70 10.60 2.99
CA SER A 219 6.80 9.67 3.30
C SER A 219 8.13 10.41 3.40
N TRP A 220 8.39 11.38 2.52
CA TRP A 220 9.57 12.24 2.60
C TRP A 220 9.59 13.08 3.89
N GLY A 221 8.50 13.77 4.20
CA GLY A 221 8.38 14.58 5.41
C GLY A 221 8.46 13.74 6.69
N PHE A 222 7.88 12.54 6.66
CA PHE A 222 7.94 11.59 7.77
C PHE A 222 9.36 11.06 7.99
N SER A 223 10.11 10.77 6.93
CA SER A 223 11.52 10.39 7.01
C SER A 223 12.35 11.50 7.67
N MET A 224 12.13 12.75 7.27
CA MET A 224 12.78 13.90 7.92
C MET A 224 12.43 13.99 9.42
N TYR A 225 11.16 13.84 9.77
CA TYR A 225 10.70 13.85 11.17
C TYR A 225 11.42 12.78 12.00
N VAL A 226 11.55 11.56 11.46
CA VAL A 226 12.23 10.45 12.12
C VAL A 226 13.74 10.73 12.26
N SER A 227 14.38 11.25 11.21
CA SER A 227 15.82 11.55 11.20
C SER A 227 16.23 12.68 12.17
N TYR A 228 15.37 13.69 12.35
CA TYR A 228 15.62 14.80 13.29
C TYR A 228 15.20 14.51 14.73
N GLY A 229 14.49 13.40 14.98
CA GLY A 229 13.95 13.05 16.29
C GLY A 229 14.99 12.48 17.24
N ASN A 230 15.78 13.33 17.91
CA ASN A 230 16.79 12.91 18.89
C ASN A 230 16.23 12.33 20.21
N GLY A 231 14.91 12.23 20.38
CA GLY A 231 14.25 11.89 21.67
C GLY A 231 13.75 10.45 21.80
N TYR A 232 14.01 9.58 20.84
CA TYR A 232 13.42 8.23 20.81
C TYR A 232 14.07 7.21 21.76
N SER A 233 15.18 7.58 22.43
CA SER A 233 15.95 6.67 23.29
C SER A 233 15.21 6.23 24.57
N ILE A 234 14.20 6.99 25.02
CA ILE A 234 13.52 6.71 26.31
C ILE A 234 12.71 5.41 26.25
N TYR A 235 12.08 5.10 25.12
CA TYR A 235 11.24 3.92 24.95
C TYR A 235 11.89 2.83 24.07
N GLY A 236 13.13 3.04 23.61
CA GLY A 236 13.88 2.05 22.83
C GLY A 236 13.11 1.49 21.60
N SER A 237 13.12 0.18 21.44
CA SER A 237 12.48 -0.51 20.30
C SER A 237 10.96 -0.31 20.20
N LEU A 238 10.26 0.00 21.30
CA LEU A 238 8.83 0.27 21.28
C LEU A 238 8.50 1.52 20.45
N THR A 239 9.36 2.52 20.47
CA THR A 239 9.20 3.73 19.66
C THR A 239 9.20 3.42 18.16
N ILE A 240 10.08 2.53 17.72
CA ILE A 240 10.17 2.12 16.31
C ILE A 240 8.86 1.49 15.86
N ILE A 241 8.30 0.59 16.69
CA ILE A 241 7.00 -0.06 16.41
C ILE A 241 5.91 0.99 16.22
N VAL A 242 5.81 1.95 17.14
CA VAL A 242 4.79 3.01 17.07
C VAL A 242 4.98 3.89 15.83
N ILE A 243 6.21 4.26 15.51
CA ILE A 243 6.56 5.07 14.34
C ILE A 243 6.16 4.35 13.04
N ILE A 244 6.51 3.06 12.91
CA ILE A 244 6.17 2.26 11.72
C ILE A 244 4.64 2.12 11.61
N MET A 245 3.95 1.82 12.70
CA MET A 245 2.48 1.72 12.68
C MET A 245 1.81 3.04 12.30
N LEU A 246 2.33 4.17 12.81
CA LEU A 246 1.82 5.50 12.47
C LEU A 246 2.03 5.81 10.98
N TRP A 247 3.22 5.51 10.45
CA TRP A 247 3.51 5.65 9.04
C TRP A 247 2.57 4.80 8.17
N MET A 248 2.40 3.53 8.50
CA MET A 248 1.48 2.63 7.79
C MET A 248 0.03 3.14 7.85
N TYR A 249 -0.41 3.63 9.01
CA TYR A 249 -1.74 4.21 9.16
C TYR A 249 -1.97 5.37 8.19
N PHE A 250 -1.06 6.34 8.15
CA PHE A 250 -1.20 7.49 7.25
C PHE A 250 -1.11 7.08 5.78
N CYS A 251 -0.26 6.10 5.42
CA CYS A 251 -0.21 5.56 4.07
C CYS A 251 -1.56 4.98 3.65
N MET A 252 -2.18 4.15 4.48
CA MET A 252 -3.49 3.57 4.19
C MET A 252 -4.60 4.64 4.17
N TYR A 253 -4.51 5.62 5.04
CA TYR A 253 -5.45 6.74 5.08
C TYR A 253 -5.38 7.59 3.79
N ILE A 254 -4.19 7.89 3.28
CA ILE A 254 -3.97 8.60 2.01
C ILE A 254 -4.56 7.81 0.83
N ILE A 255 -4.35 6.49 0.78
CA ILE A 255 -4.93 5.63 -0.25
C ILE A 255 -6.46 5.71 -0.23
N LEU A 256 -7.09 5.61 0.93
CA LEU A 256 -8.54 5.69 1.05
C LEU A 256 -9.09 7.09 0.70
N ILE A 257 -8.35 8.17 1.02
CA ILE A 257 -8.71 9.54 0.60
C ILE A 257 -8.65 9.66 -0.93
N GLY A 258 -7.63 9.12 -1.58
CA GLY A 258 -7.52 9.12 -3.03
C GLY A 258 -8.70 8.42 -3.72
N ALA A 259 -9.12 7.27 -3.20
CA ALA A 259 -10.33 6.59 -3.67
C ALA A 259 -11.59 7.44 -3.45
N TYR A 260 -11.69 8.10 -2.28
CA TYR A 260 -12.82 8.98 -1.96
C TYR A 260 -12.88 10.19 -2.90
N LEU A 261 -11.73 10.75 -3.26
CA LEU A 261 -11.62 11.86 -4.21
C LEU A 261 -12.22 11.46 -5.59
N ASN A 262 -11.89 10.27 -6.10
CA ASN A 262 -12.43 9.76 -7.35
C ASN A 262 -13.97 9.68 -7.31
N ARG A 263 -14.53 9.21 -6.20
CA ARG A 263 -15.98 9.14 -6.04
C ARG A 263 -16.61 10.53 -5.94
N TYR A 264 -16.01 11.43 -5.19
CA TYR A 264 -16.55 12.77 -4.96
C TYR A 264 -16.64 13.60 -6.25
N PHE A 265 -15.64 13.46 -7.12
CA PHE A 265 -15.61 14.17 -8.42
C PHE A 265 -16.23 13.35 -9.57
N ARG A 266 -16.71 12.16 -9.31
CA ARG A 266 -17.39 11.38 -10.32
C ARG A 266 -18.69 12.10 -10.71
N PRO A 267 -18.91 12.41 -12.02
CA PRO A 267 -20.17 13.02 -12.45
C PRO A 267 -21.31 12.07 -12.06
N VAL A 268 -22.21 12.55 -11.22
CA VAL A 268 -23.44 11.83 -10.88
C VAL A 268 -24.23 11.74 -12.18
N ASN A 269 -24.27 10.58 -12.81
CA ASN A 269 -25.19 10.34 -13.90
C ASN A 269 -26.62 10.36 -13.30
N LEU A 270 -27.24 11.52 -13.35
CA LEU A 270 -28.61 11.79 -12.88
C LEU A 270 -29.69 10.98 -13.63
N SER A 271 -29.30 10.12 -14.56
CA SER A 271 -30.24 9.31 -15.37
C SER A 271 -30.93 8.16 -14.64
N LEU A 272 -30.65 7.92 -13.36
CA LEU A 272 -31.25 6.81 -12.57
C LEU A 272 -31.96 7.25 -11.30
N ILE A 273 -32.14 8.55 -11.06
CA ILE A 273 -33.10 9.00 -10.06
C ILE A 273 -34.46 9.15 -10.77
N HIS A 274 -35.11 8.06 -11.10
CA HIS A 274 -36.54 8.06 -11.06
C HIS A 274 -36.92 8.18 -9.57
N ILE A 275 -37.11 9.43 -9.16
CA ILE A 275 -37.92 9.74 -8.01
C ILE A 275 -39.30 9.23 -8.38
N SER A 276 -39.65 8.03 -7.89
CA SER A 276 -41.06 7.66 -7.78
C SER A 276 -41.65 8.66 -6.81
N GLU A 277 -42.22 9.74 -7.34
CA GLU A 277 -43.15 10.57 -6.56
C GLU A 277 -44.20 9.63 -6.00
N PRO A 278 -44.42 9.63 -4.68
CA PRO A 278 -45.57 8.95 -4.12
C PRO A 278 -46.79 9.67 -4.70
N THR A 279 -47.46 9.02 -5.65
CA THR A 279 -48.78 9.43 -6.11
C THR A 279 -49.65 9.53 -4.88
N ARG A 280 -49.88 10.78 -4.45
CA ARG A 280 -50.94 11.14 -3.50
C ARG A 280 -52.26 10.79 -4.17
N HIS A 281 -52.76 9.57 -3.97
CA HIS A 281 -54.18 9.32 -4.16
C HIS A 281 -54.90 10.09 -3.09
N SER A 282 -55.38 11.29 -3.47
CA SER A 282 -56.43 12.00 -2.75
C SER A 282 -57.68 11.14 -2.75
N LEU A 283 -58.08 10.72 -1.55
CA LEU A 283 -59.41 10.18 -1.25
C LEU A 283 -60.46 11.25 -1.60
N ILE A 284 -61.41 10.86 -2.42
CA ILE A 284 -62.79 11.35 -2.37
C ILE A 284 -63.62 10.20 -1.83
#